data_0fccde0333468fc03907d028ef5d5091
#
_entry.id   0fccde0333468fc03907d028ef5d5091
#
_cell.length_a   1.000
_cell.length_b   1.000
_cell.length_c   1.000
_cell.angle_alpha   90.00
_cell.angle_beta   90.00
_cell.angle_gamma   90.00
#
_symmetry.space_group_name_H-M   'P 1'
#
loop_
_entity.id
_entity.type
_entity.pdbx_description
1 polymer ?
#
loop_
_entity_poly.entity_id
_entity_poly.type
_entity_poly.pdbx_seq_one_letter_code
_entity_poly.pdbx_strand_id
1 'polypeptide(L)'
;MSDIVIVPSHEGCFTCGPDSSNGLRLAIEHAEETAHCELTLGERFQSYNGTVHGGIIASIADSLMLNLVHRRFGGYPLTGRLEMRYKRRIKVGQTIVAEARISSTTRKTVWADCEVRSGGQICSTGRAMFVILTSDVVD
;
A
#
# COMPACT_ATOMS: atom_id res chain seq x y z
N MET A 1 4.67 -8.19 18.37
CA MET A 1 3.77 -7.02 18.46
C MET A 1 3.95 -6.15 17.24
N SER A 2 2.88 -5.84 16.57
CA SER A 2 2.93 -4.97 15.39
C SER A 2 2.91 -3.50 15.80
N ASP A 3 3.68 -2.68 15.10
CA ASP A 3 3.71 -1.24 15.30
C ASP A 3 2.99 -0.55 14.15
N ILE A 4 2.26 0.52 14.46
CA ILE A 4 1.68 1.40 13.46
C ILE A 4 2.59 2.62 13.39
N VAL A 5 3.21 2.81 12.24
CA VAL A 5 4.16 3.90 12.00
C VAL A 5 3.70 4.69 10.78
N ILE A 6 3.67 6.00 10.92
CA ILE A 6 3.29 6.90 9.83
C ILE A 6 4.56 7.45 9.20
N VAL A 7 4.66 7.36 7.89
CA VAL A 7 5.77 7.96 7.14
C VAL A 7 5.73 9.48 7.37
N PRO A 8 6.87 10.12 7.67
CA PRO A 8 6.91 11.57 7.83
C PRO A 8 6.31 12.30 6.62
N SER A 9 5.59 13.39 6.84
CA SER A 9 4.84 14.16 5.85
C SER A 9 3.64 13.43 5.24
N HIS A 10 3.25 12.27 5.73
CA HIS A 10 2.12 11.51 5.22
C HIS A 10 0.85 11.66 6.06
N GLU A 11 0.76 12.61 6.99
CA GLU A 11 -0.42 12.78 7.84
C GLU A 11 -1.69 13.02 7.01
N GLY A 12 -1.56 13.76 5.91
CA GLY A 12 -2.65 14.03 4.97
C GLY A 12 -2.66 13.13 3.74
N CYS A 13 -1.85 12.07 3.72
CA CYS A 13 -1.79 11.15 2.58
C CYS A 13 -3.16 10.53 2.31
N PHE A 14 -3.55 10.50 1.05
CA PHE A 14 -4.85 9.97 0.63
C PHE A 14 -5.07 8.52 1.06
N THR A 15 -4.04 7.70 1.07
CA THR A 15 -4.16 6.28 1.38
C THR A 15 -3.88 5.96 2.85
N CYS A 16 -2.76 6.44 3.39
CA CYS A 16 -2.30 6.06 4.73
C CYS A 16 -2.36 7.18 5.77
N GLY A 17 -2.75 8.40 5.36
CA GLY A 17 -2.77 9.53 6.29
C GLY A 17 -3.97 9.50 7.22
N PRO A 18 -3.77 9.58 8.55
CA PRO A 18 -4.88 9.58 9.49
C PRO A 18 -5.72 10.86 9.42
N ASP A 19 -5.15 11.95 8.92
CA ASP A 19 -5.83 13.24 8.81
C ASP A 19 -6.56 13.43 7.48
N SER A 20 -6.51 12.48 6.58
CA SER A 20 -7.19 12.56 5.29
C SER A 20 -8.67 12.21 5.44
N SER A 21 -9.54 13.22 5.41
CA SER A 21 -10.99 13.03 5.62
C SER A 21 -11.67 12.21 4.52
N ASN A 22 -11.15 12.27 3.29
CA ASN A 22 -11.72 11.59 2.13
C ASN A 22 -10.92 10.36 1.70
N GLY A 23 -9.83 10.05 2.41
CA GLY A 23 -8.92 8.97 2.05
C GLY A 23 -9.28 7.65 2.67
N LEU A 24 -8.42 6.67 2.44
CA LEU A 24 -8.59 5.30 2.92
C LEU A 24 -8.19 5.13 4.39
N ARG A 25 -7.32 5.99 4.90
CA ARG A 25 -6.80 5.93 6.27
C ARG A 25 -6.31 4.54 6.65
N LEU A 26 -5.49 3.96 5.82
CA LEU A 26 -4.98 2.60 6.04
C LEU A 26 -4.25 2.50 7.38
N ALA A 27 -4.68 1.56 8.21
CA ALA A 27 -3.98 1.20 9.44
C ALA A 27 -2.94 0.13 9.08
N ILE A 28 -1.72 0.56 8.80
CA ILE A 28 -0.64 -0.32 8.38
C ILE A 28 0.10 -0.84 9.61
N GLU A 29 0.12 -2.16 9.75
CA GLU A 29 0.82 -2.82 10.83
C GLU A 29 2.10 -3.45 10.29
N HIS A 30 3.19 -3.27 11.02
CA HIS A 30 4.49 -3.82 10.67
C HIS A 30 4.83 -5.02 11.53
N ALA A 31 5.23 -6.11 10.88
CA ALA A 31 5.95 -7.20 11.49
C ALA A 31 7.43 -7.06 11.13
N GLU A 32 8.24 -8.06 11.45
CA GLU A 32 9.70 -7.95 11.32
C GLU A 32 10.15 -7.60 9.88
N GLU A 33 9.58 -8.28 8.89
CA GLU A 33 9.97 -8.08 7.48
C GLU A 33 8.77 -7.85 6.56
N THR A 34 7.61 -7.63 7.12
CA THR A 34 6.39 -7.44 6.35
C THR A 34 5.60 -6.24 6.86
N ALA A 35 4.75 -5.72 6.00
CA ALA A 35 3.71 -4.76 6.38
C ALA A 35 2.38 -5.32 5.91
N HIS A 36 1.33 -5.14 6.70
CA HIS A 36 0.02 -5.62 6.31
C HIS A 36 -1.08 -4.66 6.77
N CYS A 37 -2.22 -4.76 6.11
CA CYS A 37 -3.41 -4.05 6.51
C CYS A 37 -4.65 -4.87 6.17
N GLU A 38 -5.72 -4.58 6.87
CA GLU A 38 -7.02 -5.19 6.66
C GLU A 38 -8.07 -4.08 6.64
N LEU A 39 -8.93 -4.09 5.64
CA LEU A 39 -9.96 -3.06 5.50
C LEU A 39 -11.14 -3.58 4.69
N THR A 40 -12.25 -2.86 4.81
CA THR A 40 -13.46 -3.10 4.01
C THR A 40 -13.88 -1.78 3.38
N LEU A 41 -14.13 -1.78 2.07
CA LEU A 41 -14.44 -0.58 1.33
C LEU A 41 -15.91 -0.55 0.90
N GLY A 42 -16.51 0.63 0.98
CA GLY A 42 -17.87 0.88 0.54
C GLY A 42 -17.98 1.29 -0.91
N GLU A 43 -19.20 1.62 -1.34
CA GLU A 43 -19.55 1.95 -2.72
C GLU A 43 -18.83 3.17 -3.27
N ARG A 44 -18.39 4.08 -2.43
CA ARG A 44 -17.65 5.27 -2.89
C ARG A 44 -16.31 4.93 -3.58
N PHE A 45 -15.84 3.70 -3.43
CA PHE A 45 -14.59 3.22 -4.02
C PHE A 45 -14.83 2.21 -5.14
N GLN A 46 -16.03 2.15 -5.68
CA GLN A 46 -16.35 1.21 -6.75
C GLN A 46 -15.96 1.75 -8.14
N SER A 47 -15.71 0.83 -9.06
CA SER A 47 -15.69 1.10 -10.50
C SER A 47 -17.04 0.66 -11.10
N TYR A 48 -17.15 -0.59 -11.60
CA TYR A 48 -18.47 -1.15 -11.89
C TYR A 48 -19.25 -1.33 -10.60
N ASN A 49 -20.57 -1.32 -10.69
CA ASN A 49 -21.42 -1.52 -9.52
C ASN A 49 -21.01 -2.76 -8.73
N GLY A 50 -20.70 -2.54 -7.46
CA GLY A 50 -20.32 -3.61 -6.55
C GLY A 50 -18.88 -4.10 -6.64
N THR A 51 -18.05 -3.53 -7.52
CA THR A 51 -16.64 -3.92 -7.69
C THR A 51 -15.71 -2.81 -7.18
N VAL A 52 -14.77 -3.14 -6.32
CA VAL A 52 -13.75 -2.18 -5.86
C VAL A 52 -12.89 -1.74 -7.05
N HIS A 53 -12.69 -0.44 -7.19
CA HIS A 53 -11.92 0.16 -8.27
C HIS A 53 -10.48 -0.35 -8.26
N GLY A 54 -9.98 -0.77 -9.45
CA GLY A 54 -8.60 -1.29 -9.57
C GLY A 54 -7.54 -0.29 -9.14
N GLY A 55 -7.74 1.00 -9.40
CA GLY A 55 -6.84 2.05 -8.94
C GLY A 55 -6.80 2.18 -7.43
N ILE A 56 -7.89 1.89 -6.73
CA ILE A 56 -7.91 1.88 -5.26
C ILE A 56 -7.09 0.70 -4.74
N ILE A 57 -7.22 -0.47 -5.35
CA ILE A 57 -6.41 -1.64 -5.01
C ILE A 57 -4.92 -1.33 -5.22
N ALA A 58 -4.58 -0.68 -6.34
CA ALA A 58 -3.22 -0.25 -6.62
C ALA A 58 -2.70 0.75 -5.57
N SER A 59 -3.55 1.67 -5.12
CA SER A 59 -3.21 2.62 -4.06
C SER A 59 -2.91 1.93 -2.73
N ILE A 60 -3.68 0.92 -2.38
CA ILE A 60 -3.44 0.11 -1.18
C ILE A 60 -2.07 -0.57 -1.27
N ALA A 61 -1.81 -1.24 -2.38
CA ALA A 61 -0.55 -1.95 -2.60
C ALA A 61 0.65 -1.00 -2.58
N ASP A 62 0.57 0.12 -3.28
CA ASP A 62 1.62 1.13 -3.34
C ASP A 62 1.95 1.67 -1.95
N SER A 63 0.95 2.09 -1.21
CA SER A 63 1.14 2.64 0.14
C SER A 63 1.71 1.62 1.12
N LEU A 64 1.25 0.38 1.03
CA LEU A 64 1.73 -0.67 1.91
C LEU A 64 3.21 -0.95 1.67
N MET A 65 3.61 -1.07 0.40
CA MET A 65 5.00 -1.27 0.03
C MET A 65 5.88 -0.05 0.40
N LEU A 66 5.39 1.16 0.14
CA LEU A 66 6.11 2.39 0.48
C LEU A 66 6.37 2.49 1.99
N ASN A 67 5.35 2.22 2.79
CA ASN A 67 5.49 2.25 4.25
C ASN A 67 6.49 1.21 4.75
N LEU A 68 6.48 0.01 4.17
CA LEU A 68 7.46 -1.03 4.50
C LEU A 68 8.89 -0.58 4.17
N VAL A 69 9.10 0.01 3.01
CA VAL A 69 10.41 0.53 2.59
C VAL A 69 10.88 1.62 3.55
N HIS A 70 10.01 2.55 3.91
CA HIS A 70 10.32 3.58 4.90
C HIS A 70 10.70 2.98 6.25
N ARG A 71 9.92 2.02 6.73
CA ARG A 71 10.19 1.34 8.00
C ARG A 71 11.56 0.69 8.02
N ARG A 72 11.92 0.04 6.92
CA ARG A 72 13.15 -0.72 6.81
C ARG A 72 14.38 0.15 6.57
N PHE A 73 14.27 1.19 5.74
CA PHE A 73 15.42 1.96 5.26
C PHE A 73 15.40 3.44 5.68
N GLY A 74 14.29 3.94 6.18
CA GLY A 74 14.14 5.36 6.52
C GLY A 74 13.99 6.25 5.28
N GLY A 75 14.24 7.54 5.45
CA GLY A 75 14.16 8.52 4.36
C GLY A 75 12.75 8.74 3.85
N TYR A 76 12.67 9.21 2.61
CA TYR A 76 11.40 9.52 1.94
C TYR A 76 11.29 8.67 0.68
N PRO A 77 10.78 7.42 0.77
CA PRO A 77 10.61 6.59 -0.40
C PRO A 77 9.65 7.23 -1.40
N LEU A 78 10.06 7.23 -2.66
CA LEU A 78 9.23 7.70 -3.76
C LEU A 78 9.01 6.55 -4.72
N THR A 79 7.76 6.29 -5.09
CA THR A 79 7.42 5.26 -6.05
C THR A 79 7.97 5.63 -7.42
N GLY A 80 8.91 4.83 -7.92
CA GLY A 80 9.47 5.02 -9.24
C GLY A 80 8.79 4.15 -10.30
N ARG A 81 8.28 3.00 -9.90
CA ARG A 81 7.57 2.08 -10.78
C ARG A 81 6.58 1.27 -9.98
N LEU A 82 5.39 1.10 -10.52
CA LEU A 82 4.35 0.26 -9.93
C LEU A 82 3.75 -0.62 -11.02
N GLU A 83 3.72 -1.92 -10.77
CA GLU A 83 3.11 -2.89 -11.67
C GLU A 83 2.08 -3.70 -10.88
N MET A 84 0.85 -3.76 -11.39
CA MET A 84 -0.24 -4.51 -10.78
C MET A 84 -0.72 -5.59 -11.73
N ARG A 85 -1.10 -6.73 -11.14
CA ARG A 85 -1.81 -7.81 -11.83
C ARG A 85 -3.10 -8.07 -11.10
N TYR A 86 -4.20 -8.07 -11.84
CA TYR A 86 -5.55 -8.27 -11.32
C TYR A 86 -6.06 -9.62 -11.78
N LYS A 87 -6.25 -10.53 -10.84
CA LYS A 87 -6.68 -11.90 -11.13
C LYS A 87 -8.15 -12.11 -10.86
N ARG A 88 -8.70 -11.45 -9.84
CA ARG A 88 -10.09 -11.60 -9.39
C ARG A 88 -10.61 -10.27 -8.93
N ARG A 89 -11.90 -10.04 -9.15
CA ARG A 89 -12.58 -8.87 -8.63
C ARG A 89 -12.70 -8.96 -7.12
N ILE A 90 -12.65 -7.82 -6.47
CA ILE A 90 -12.99 -7.69 -5.06
C ILE A 90 -14.32 -6.97 -4.99
N LYS A 91 -15.29 -7.57 -4.31
CA LYS A 91 -16.61 -6.96 -4.15
C LYS A 91 -16.57 -5.90 -3.06
N VAL A 92 -17.31 -4.82 -3.28
CA VAL A 92 -17.61 -3.84 -2.23
C VAL A 92 -18.20 -4.57 -1.04
N GLY A 93 -17.72 -4.24 0.17
CA GLY A 93 -18.17 -4.90 1.39
C GLY A 93 -17.39 -6.15 1.79
N GLN A 94 -16.53 -6.67 0.91
CA GLN A 94 -15.65 -7.79 1.28
C GLN A 94 -14.43 -7.28 2.05
N THR A 95 -13.98 -8.06 3.02
CA THR A 95 -12.74 -7.78 3.72
C THR A 95 -11.54 -7.98 2.80
N ILE A 96 -10.68 -6.97 2.74
CA ILE A 96 -9.44 -6.99 1.98
C ILE A 96 -8.28 -7.15 2.96
N VAL A 97 -7.40 -8.10 2.70
CA VAL A 97 -6.16 -8.30 3.45
C VAL A 97 -5.00 -8.13 2.49
N ALA A 98 -4.11 -7.20 2.77
CA ALA A 98 -2.93 -6.96 1.94
C ALA A 98 -1.66 -7.14 2.76
N GLU A 99 -0.64 -7.73 2.15
CA GLU A 99 0.66 -7.92 2.77
C GLU A 99 1.76 -7.60 1.78
N ALA A 100 2.76 -6.85 2.25
CA ALA A 100 3.92 -6.47 1.46
C ALA A 100 5.20 -7.01 2.09
N ARG A 101 6.19 -7.29 1.24
CA ARG A 101 7.53 -7.69 1.66
C ARG A 101 8.58 -7.16 0.69
N ILE A 102 9.79 -6.92 1.21
CA ILE A 102 10.91 -6.49 0.38
C ILE A 102 11.36 -7.68 -0.48
N SER A 103 11.53 -7.48 -1.78
CA SER A 103 11.98 -8.53 -2.68
C SER A 103 13.45 -8.41 -3.04
N SER A 104 13.96 -7.21 -3.26
CA SER A 104 15.37 -7.01 -3.53
C SER A 104 15.79 -5.56 -3.28
N THR A 105 17.08 -5.36 -3.09
CA THR A 105 17.65 -4.03 -2.91
C THR A 105 18.88 -3.88 -3.77
N THR A 106 19.07 -2.70 -4.31
CA THR A 106 20.30 -2.28 -4.95
C THR A 106 20.84 -1.07 -4.21
N ARG A 107 21.96 -0.51 -4.63
CA ARG A 107 22.53 0.69 -4.03
C ARG A 107 21.55 1.88 -4.02
N LYS A 108 20.69 1.98 -5.04
CA LYS A 108 19.85 3.16 -5.25
C LYS A 108 18.35 2.86 -5.22
N THR A 109 17.96 1.60 -5.28
CA THR A 109 16.56 1.21 -5.41
C THR A 109 16.19 0.09 -4.47
N VAL A 110 14.94 0.09 -4.06
CA VAL A 110 14.33 -0.99 -3.27
C VAL A 110 13.13 -1.51 -4.04
N TRP A 111 13.06 -2.81 -4.21
CA TRP A 111 11.90 -3.48 -4.80
C TRP A 111 11.09 -4.17 -3.72
N ALA A 112 9.78 -4.09 -3.83
CA ALA A 112 8.85 -4.75 -2.93
C ALA A 112 7.75 -5.44 -3.71
N ASP A 113 7.18 -6.48 -3.11
CA ASP A 113 6.03 -7.20 -3.63
C ASP A 113 4.87 -7.10 -2.65
N CYS A 114 3.65 -7.16 -3.17
CA CYS A 114 2.43 -7.10 -2.39
C CYS A 114 1.41 -8.12 -2.90
N GLU A 115 0.76 -8.81 -1.99
CA GLU A 115 -0.40 -9.64 -2.27
C GLU A 115 -1.64 -8.99 -1.67
N VAL A 116 -2.71 -8.94 -2.45
CA VAL A 116 -4.01 -8.45 -2.01
C VAL A 116 -5.00 -9.60 -2.07
N ARG A 117 -5.54 -9.96 -0.92
CA ARG A 117 -6.43 -11.12 -0.75
C ARG A 117 -7.82 -10.69 -0.34
N SER A 118 -8.79 -11.46 -0.76
CA SER A 118 -10.17 -11.37 -0.27
C SER A 118 -10.83 -12.73 -0.41
N GLY A 119 -11.63 -13.10 0.58
CA GLY A 119 -12.28 -14.41 0.59
C GLY A 119 -11.30 -15.59 0.59
N GLY A 120 -10.12 -15.42 1.19
CA GLY A 120 -9.10 -16.47 1.25
C GLY A 120 -8.33 -16.70 -0.05
N GLN A 121 -8.50 -15.84 -1.05
CA GLN A 121 -7.86 -15.98 -2.36
C GLN A 121 -7.03 -14.74 -2.70
N ILE A 122 -5.93 -14.94 -3.44
CA ILE A 122 -5.17 -13.83 -4.00
C ILE A 122 -5.98 -13.22 -5.14
N CYS A 123 -6.38 -11.97 -4.97
CA CYS A 123 -7.15 -11.25 -5.97
C CYS A 123 -6.27 -10.39 -6.87
N SER A 124 -5.22 -9.80 -6.30
CA SER A 124 -4.26 -8.98 -7.03
C SER A 124 -2.86 -9.15 -6.45
N THR A 125 -1.87 -8.91 -7.28
CA THR A 125 -0.47 -8.82 -6.86
C THR A 125 0.12 -7.52 -7.37
N GLY A 126 1.05 -6.95 -6.60
CA GLY A 126 1.76 -5.74 -6.95
C GLY A 126 3.25 -5.92 -6.83
N ARG A 127 3.99 -5.17 -7.62
CA ARG A 127 5.43 -5.05 -7.53
C ARG A 127 5.81 -3.61 -7.78
N ALA A 128 6.65 -3.05 -6.92
CA ALA A 128 7.04 -1.66 -7.05
C ALA A 128 8.53 -1.47 -6.78
N MET A 129 9.07 -0.45 -7.41
CA MET A 129 10.44 0.02 -7.19
C MET A 129 10.39 1.40 -6.57
N PHE A 130 11.17 1.59 -5.52
CA PHE A 130 11.25 2.85 -4.78
C PHE A 130 12.66 3.41 -4.82
N VAL A 131 12.72 4.73 -4.94
CA VAL A 131 13.94 5.52 -4.73
C VAL A 131 13.78 6.23 -3.39
N ILE A 132 14.80 6.17 -2.54
CA ILE A 132 14.72 6.81 -1.23
C ILE A 132 15.33 8.20 -1.32
N LEU A 133 14.50 9.22 -1.13
CA LEU A 133 14.92 10.61 -1.13
C LEU A 133 15.36 11.02 0.28
N THR A 134 16.21 12.04 0.36
CA THR A 134 16.66 12.59 1.65
C THR A 134 15.77 13.73 2.15
N SER A 135 14.87 14.23 1.29
CA SER A 135 13.94 15.31 1.62
C SER A 135 12.62 15.10 0.90
N ASP A 136 11.52 15.54 1.51
CA ASP A 136 10.19 15.55 0.93
C ASP A 136 9.88 16.87 0.18
N VAL A 137 10.84 17.78 0.12
CA VAL A 137 10.66 19.07 -0.56
C VAL A 137 10.66 18.89 -2.07
N VAL A 138 9.62 19.37 -2.71
CA VAL A 138 9.49 19.38 -4.18
C VAL A 138 10.13 20.65 -4.71
N ASP A 139 11.08 20.49 -5.64
CA ASP A 139 11.76 21.62 -6.29
C ASP A 139 10.92 22.21 -7.43
#